data_88b5c1e9f414772737a2c4e2ffd10a99
#
_entry.id   88b5c1e9f414772737a2c4e2ffd10a99
#
_cell.length_a   1.000
_cell.length_b   1.000
_cell.length_c   1.000
_cell.angle_alpha   90.00
_cell.angle_beta   90.00
_cell.angle_gamma   90.00
#
_symmetry.space_group_name_H-M   'P 1'
#
loop_
_entity.id
_entity.type
_entity.pdbx_description
1 polymer ?
#
loop_
_entity_poly.entity_id
_entity_poly.type
_entity_poly.pdbx_seq_one_letter_code
_entity_poly.pdbx_strand_id
1 'polypeptide(L)'
;MMWLRNPEQEQSPYQSVINNALSDETLMKLRAHITRYGLQAAETVSHKGQDETIRKTNICWISDLEELFHEVSNHVESVNNGKYNYALNYLEAVQYSEYPEGHHYDWHLDSSFKGNMGDARKLSYSILVNSEKEFEGGDLQLMTGPEEITIPLTQNQIVFFPSYILHRVTPVTKGIRKAVVGWVRGPDLV
;
A
#
# COMPACT_ATOMS: atom_id res chain seq x y z
N MET A 1 12.85 -37.37 10.07
CA MET A 1 11.74 -36.42 9.98
C MET A 1 11.87 -35.74 8.63
N MET A 2 10.97 -36.00 7.71
CA MET A 2 11.08 -35.56 6.32
C MET A 2 10.16 -34.36 6.15
N TRP A 3 10.75 -33.18 5.93
CA TRP A 3 9.99 -31.95 5.66
C TRP A 3 9.50 -31.99 4.22
N LEU A 4 8.21 -32.22 4.01
CA LEU A 4 7.57 -32.05 2.70
C LEU A 4 7.31 -30.56 2.47
N ARG A 5 8.31 -29.83 1.99
CA ARG A 5 8.08 -28.53 1.36
C ARG A 5 7.73 -28.74 -0.10
N ASN A 6 6.59 -28.24 -0.51
CA ASN A 6 6.25 -28.14 -1.92
C ASN A 6 7.04 -26.94 -2.51
N PRO A 7 8.04 -27.17 -3.39
CA PRO A 7 8.87 -26.07 -3.91
C PRO A 7 8.11 -25.06 -4.79
N GLU A 8 6.90 -25.39 -5.22
CA GLU A 8 6.07 -24.53 -6.09
C GLU A 8 5.23 -23.47 -5.34
N GLN A 9 5.34 -23.39 -4.01
CA GLN A 9 4.65 -22.41 -3.17
C GLN A 9 5.61 -21.66 -2.22
N GLU A 10 6.77 -21.25 -2.68
CA GLU A 10 7.51 -20.22 -1.96
C GLU A 10 6.82 -18.85 -2.16
N GLN A 11 5.70 -18.67 -1.45
CA GLN A 11 5.22 -17.31 -1.21
C GLN A 11 6.33 -16.57 -0.47
N SER A 12 6.79 -15.48 -1.07
CA SER A 12 7.77 -14.59 -0.43
C SER A 12 7.35 -14.37 1.03
N PRO A 13 8.26 -14.54 2.02
CA PRO A 13 7.91 -14.35 3.42
C PRO A 13 7.49 -12.90 3.71
N TYR A 14 7.78 -11.97 2.79
CA TYR A 14 7.62 -10.54 3.01
C TYR A 14 6.33 -9.95 2.44
N GLN A 15 5.67 -10.59 1.47
CA GLN A 15 4.44 -10.05 0.86
C GLN A 15 3.33 -11.07 0.75
N SER A 16 2.10 -10.60 0.74
CA SER A 16 0.89 -11.38 0.41
C SER A 16 0.06 -10.62 -0.60
N VAL A 17 -0.36 -11.27 -1.67
CA VAL A 17 -1.23 -10.68 -2.71
C VAL A 17 -2.58 -11.39 -2.70
N ILE A 18 -3.66 -10.62 -2.71
CA ILE A 18 -5.04 -11.12 -2.74
C ILE A 18 -5.76 -10.46 -3.92
N ASN A 19 -6.57 -11.25 -4.61
CA ASN A 19 -7.46 -10.78 -5.69
C ASN A 19 -8.77 -10.24 -5.12
N ASN A 20 -9.45 -9.40 -5.91
CA ASN A 20 -10.76 -8.84 -5.58
C ASN A 20 -10.75 -8.11 -4.23
N ALA A 21 -9.84 -7.16 -4.11
CA ALA A 21 -9.61 -6.39 -2.88
C ALA A 21 -10.84 -5.63 -2.41
N LEU A 22 -11.59 -5.06 -3.35
CA LEU A 22 -12.77 -4.24 -3.11
C LEU A 22 -13.93 -4.69 -4.01
N SER A 23 -15.16 -4.61 -3.49
CA SER A 23 -16.36 -4.82 -4.29
C SER A 23 -16.56 -3.70 -5.32
N ASP A 24 -17.35 -3.97 -6.35
CA ASP A 24 -17.72 -2.95 -7.35
C ASP A 24 -18.45 -1.77 -6.71
N GLU A 25 -19.26 -2.01 -5.69
CA GLU A 25 -19.95 -0.98 -4.92
C GLU A 25 -18.94 -0.06 -4.21
N THR A 26 -17.96 -0.63 -3.52
CA THR A 26 -16.91 0.14 -2.84
C THR A 26 -16.04 0.91 -3.83
N LEU A 27 -15.70 0.33 -4.98
CA LEU A 27 -14.98 1.03 -6.05
C LEU A 27 -15.79 2.21 -6.62
N MET A 28 -17.12 2.06 -6.75
CA MET A 28 -18.00 3.15 -7.19
C MET A 28 -18.04 4.28 -6.15
N LYS A 29 -18.22 3.95 -4.86
CA LYS A 29 -18.21 4.92 -3.76
C LYS A 29 -16.85 5.64 -3.63
N LEU A 30 -15.76 4.91 -3.81
CA LEU A 30 -14.40 5.48 -3.84
C LEU A 30 -14.26 6.54 -4.94
N ARG A 31 -14.71 6.25 -6.16
CA ARG A 31 -14.72 7.22 -7.28
C ARG A 31 -15.56 8.46 -6.97
N ALA A 32 -16.75 8.27 -6.39
CA ALA A 32 -17.61 9.36 -5.98
C ALA A 32 -16.95 10.25 -4.89
N HIS A 33 -16.28 9.62 -3.91
CA HIS A 33 -15.53 10.32 -2.87
C HIS A 33 -14.42 11.20 -3.48
N ILE A 34 -13.59 10.65 -4.36
CA ILE A 34 -12.50 11.37 -5.03
C ILE A 34 -13.05 12.53 -5.88
N THR A 35 -14.17 12.30 -6.60
CA THR A 35 -14.82 13.36 -7.38
C THR A 35 -15.31 14.50 -6.50
N ARG A 36 -15.81 14.19 -5.31
CA ARG A 36 -16.36 15.17 -4.35
C ARG A 36 -15.26 16.01 -3.69
N TYR A 37 -14.17 15.38 -3.24
CA TYR A 37 -13.14 16.04 -2.43
C TYR A 37 -11.93 16.50 -3.23
N GLY A 38 -11.74 15.94 -4.43
CA GLY A 38 -10.62 16.26 -5.30
C GLY A 38 -9.28 15.68 -4.84
N LEU A 39 -8.27 15.99 -5.62
CA LEU A 39 -6.88 15.58 -5.36
C LEU A 39 -6.06 16.79 -4.95
N GLN A 40 -5.10 16.57 -4.08
CA GLN A 40 -4.08 17.55 -3.71
C GLN A 40 -2.68 16.94 -3.88
N ALA A 41 -1.68 17.77 -4.11
CA ALA A 41 -0.29 17.30 -4.16
C ALA A 41 0.13 16.76 -2.79
N ALA A 42 0.80 15.61 -2.77
CA ALA A 42 1.25 15.01 -1.52
C ALA A 42 2.46 15.76 -0.93
N GLU A 43 2.48 15.91 0.39
CA GLU A 43 3.64 16.42 1.12
C GLU A 43 4.52 15.26 1.61
N THR A 44 5.82 15.50 1.76
CA THR A 44 6.75 14.56 2.39
C THR A 44 6.90 14.88 3.88
N VAL A 45 6.82 13.84 4.73
CA VAL A 45 6.85 13.99 6.19
C VAL A 45 8.22 14.45 6.72
N SER A 46 9.30 14.19 5.98
CA SER A 46 10.67 14.50 6.40
C SER A 46 11.09 15.95 6.19
N HIS A 47 10.40 16.66 5.30
CA HIS A 47 10.66 18.09 5.00
C HIS A 47 9.33 18.81 5.07
N LYS A 48 9.29 19.96 5.76
CA LYS A 48 8.10 20.83 5.77
C LYS A 48 7.90 21.40 4.36
N GLY A 49 7.25 20.64 3.49
CA GLY A 49 6.98 20.99 2.10
C GLY A 49 7.04 19.80 1.15
N GLN A 50 6.79 20.08 -0.12
CA GLN A 50 6.89 19.10 -1.20
C GLN A 50 8.34 18.96 -1.64
N ASP A 51 8.93 17.79 -1.46
CA ASP A 51 10.18 17.43 -2.11
C ASP A 51 9.87 16.50 -3.28
N GLU A 52 9.69 17.09 -4.46
CA GLU A 52 9.34 16.36 -5.68
C GLU A 52 10.45 15.42 -6.15
N THR A 53 11.66 15.51 -5.59
CA THR A 53 12.73 14.55 -5.88
C THR A 53 12.52 13.23 -5.14
N ILE A 54 11.85 13.28 -3.98
CA ILE A 54 11.52 12.09 -3.18
C ILE A 54 10.13 11.59 -3.53
N ARG A 55 9.14 12.48 -3.62
CA ARG A 55 7.75 12.11 -3.86
C ARG A 55 7.04 13.13 -4.72
N LYS A 56 6.51 12.65 -5.84
CA LYS A 56 5.60 13.39 -6.71
C LYS A 56 4.36 12.55 -6.95
N THR A 57 3.25 12.91 -6.33
CA THR A 57 1.97 12.20 -6.46
C THR A 57 0.82 13.11 -6.03
N ASN A 58 -0.37 12.86 -6.56
CA ASN A 58 -1.61 13.52 -6.14
C ASN A 58 -2.39 12.58 -5.25
N ILE A 59 -2.94 13.07 -4.15
CA ILE A 59 -3.61 12.25 -3.15
C ILE A 59 -4.98 12.79 -2.75
N CYS A 60 -5.83 11.88 -2.26
CA CYS A 60 -7.05 12.18 -1.52
C CYS A 60 -7.09 11.30 -0.27
N TRP A 61 -7.30 11.89 0.91
CA TRP A 61 -7.46 11.15 2.15
C TRP A 61 -8.91 10.69 2.31
N ILE A 62 -9.08 9.47 2.81
CA ILE A 62 -10.38 8.82 3.01
C ILE A 62 -10.42 8.32 4.45
N SER A 63 -11.40 8.83 5.23
CA SER A 63 -11.61 8.45 6.62
C SER A 63 -13.06 8.06 6.94
N ASP A 64 -13.97 8.22 5.97
CA ASP A 64 -15.42 8.11 6.16
C ASP A 64 -16.11 7.13 5.19
N LEU A 65 -15.34 6.27 4.49
CA LEU A 65 -15.87 5.25 3.60
C LEU A 65 -15.86 3.89 4.32
N GLU A 66 -16.92 3.61 5.10
CA GLU A 66 -17.00 2.45 5.99
C GLU A 66 -16.82 1.12 5.25
N GLU A 67 -17.38 0.97 4.05
CA GLU A 67 -17.29 -0.28 3.27
C GLU A 67 -15.83 -0.60 2.91
N LEU A 68 -15.06 0.42 2.53
CA LEU A 68 -13.64 0.25 2.21
C LEU A 68 -12.86 -0.22 3.43
N PHE A 69 -13.10 0.40 4.61
CA PHE A 69 -12.46 -0.02 5.84
C PHE A 69 -12.86 -1.43 6.26
N HIS A 70 -14.12 -1.80 6.08
CA HIS A 70 -14.61 -3.14 6.40
C HIS A 70 -13.96 -4.21 5.50
N GLU A 71 -13.96 -3.99 4.18
CA GLU A 71 -13.36 -4.95 3.23
C GLU A 71 -11.85 -5.10 3.46
N VAL A 72 -11.13 -3.99 3.66
CA VAL A 72 -9.70 -4.03 3.96
C VAL A 72 -9.43 -4.72 5.31
N SER A 73 -10.25 -4.46 6.34
CA SER A 73 -10.09 -5.12 7.66
C SER A 73 -10.19 -6.64 7.55
N ASN A 74 -11.13 -7.17 6.75
CA ASN A 74 -11.26 -8.60 6.53
C ASN A 74 -10.00 -9.20 5.87
N HIS A 75 -9.42 -8.49 4.91
CA HIS A 75 -8.16 -8.93 4.30
C HIS A 75 -6.99 -8.86 5.27
N VAL A 76 -6.89 -7.77 6.06
CA VAL A 76 -5.88 -7.62 7.13
C VAL A 76 -5.95 -8.78 8.10
N GLU A 77 -7.14 -9.10 8.62
CA GLU A 77 -7.34 -10.20 9.56
C GLU A 77 -6.88 -11.53 8.94
N SER A 78 -7.29 -11.81 7.71
CA SER A 78 -6.93 -13.04 7.00
C SER A 78 -5.41 -13.19 6.84
N VAL A 79 -4.71 -12.14 6.33
CA VAL A 79 -3.26 -12.23 6.10
C VAL A 79 -2.48 -12.19 7.41
N ASN A 80 -2.95 -11.45 8.40
CA ASN A 80 -2.29 -11.38 9.70
C ASN A 80 -2.33 -12.73 10.40
N ASN A 81 -3.50 -13.37 10.48
CA ASN A 81 -3.68 -14.68 11.09
C ASN A 81 -2.93 -15.79 10.33
N GLY A 82 -2.88 -15.69 9.01
CA GLY A 82 -2.22 -16.70 8.17
C GLY A 82 -0.70 -16.56 8.06
N LYS A 83 -0.14 -15.37 8.31
CA LYS A 83 1.26 -15.11 7.98
C LYS A 83 2.01 -14.23 8.98
N TYR A 84 1.50 -13.02 9.28
CA TYR A 84 2.29 -12.02 9.99
C TYR A 84 2.24 -12.17 11.50
N ASN A 85 1.08 -12.53 12.04
CA ASN A 85 0.84 -12.69 13.49
C ASN A 85 1.25 -11.46 14.32
N TYR A 86 1.05 -10.26 13.76
CA TYR A 86 1.32 -9.01 14.47
C TYR A 86 0.21 -8.70 15.46
N ALA A 87 0.57 -8.08 16.58
CA ALA A 87 -0.41 -7.37 17.40
C ALA A 87 -0.83 -6.11 16.63
N LEU A 88 -2.10 -6.04 16.22
CA LEU A 88 -2.67 -4.94 15.45
C LEU A 88 -3.81 -4.29 16.22
N ASN A 89 -3.91 -2.96 16.18
CA ASN A 89 -4.89 -2.18 16.92
C ASN A 89 -5.95 -1.55 16.00
N TYR A 90 -5.53 -0.86 14.92
CA TYR A 90 -6.46 -0.14 14.05
C TYR A 90 -5.86 0.16 12.67
N LEU A 91 -6.75 0.44 11.71
CA LEU A 91 -6.43 0.99 10.40
C LEU A 91 -6.33 2.51 10.47
N GLU A 92 -5.30 3.10 9.86
CA GLU A 92 -5.24 4.54 9.65
C GLU A 92 -6.24 5.00 8.56
N ALA A 93 -6.45 6.31 8.44
CA ALA A 93 -7.07 6.89 7.26
C ALA A 93 -6.35 6.44 6.00
N VAL A 94 -7.12 6.10 4.98
CA VAL A 94 -6.61 5.53 3.74
C VAL A 94 -6.26 6.64 2.77
N GLN A 95 -5.22 6.47 1.99
CA GLN A 95 -4.79 7.42 0.98
C GLN A 95 -5.05 6.86 -0.43
N TYR A 96 -5.93 7.50 -1.18
CA TYR A 96 -5.97 7.30 -2.62
C TYR A 96 -4.87 8.13 -3.26
N SER A 97 -4.17 7.55 -4.24
CA SER A 97 -3.00 8.15 -4.88
C SER A 97 -3.09 8.03 -6.40
N GLU A 98 -2.84 9.13 -7.11
CA GLU A 98 -2.64 9.14 -8.56
C GLU A 98 -1.21 9.54 -8.89
N TYR A 99 -0.61 8.75 -9.78
CA TYR A 99 0.72 8.96 -10.33
C TYR A 99 0.60 9.18 -11.85
N PRO A 100 0.41 10.44 -12.31
CA PRO A 100 0.55 10.76 -13.73
C PRO A 100 1.98 10.53 -14.23
N GLU A 101 2.20 10.70 -15.52
CA GLU A 101 3.53 10.60 -16.15
C GLU A 101 4.56 11.47 -15.44
N GLY A 102 5.73 10.91 -15.14
CA GLY A 102 6.81 11.50 -14.36
C GLY A 102 6.61 11.46 -12.85
N HIS A 103 5.44 11.04 -12.35
CA HIS A 103 5.20 10.92 -10.92
C HIS A 103 5.75 9.61 -10.36
N HIS A 104 6.20 9.66 -9.10
CA HIS A 104 6.88 8.57 -8.41
C HIS A 104 6.84 8.75 -6.89
N TYR A 105 7.31 7.75 -6.16
CA TYR A 105 7.67 7.84 -4.76
C TYR A 105 8.91 7.01 -4.52
N ASP A 106 10.03 7.65 -4.23
CA ASP A 106 11.32 7.01 -4.08
C ASP A 106 11.40 6.13 -2.82
N TRP A 107 12.52 5.46 -2.62
CA TRP A 107 12.76 4.54 -1.52
C TRP A 107 12.46 5.14 -0.16
N HIS A 108 11.53 4.53 0.56
CA HIS A 108 11.10 4.97 1.89
C HIS A 108 10.62 3.81 2.75
N LEU A 109 10.51 4.07 4.05
CA LEU A 109 9.89 3.21 5.05
C LEU A 109 8.59 3.84 5.49
N ASP A 110 7.57 3.03 5.70
CA ASP A 110 6.31 3.49 6.28
C ASP A 110 6.33 3.49 7.82
N SER A 111 7.14 2.61 8.41
CA SER A 111 7.32 2.55 9.85
C SER A 111 8.20 3.68 10.34
N SER A 112 7.70 4.50 11.26
CA SER A 112 8.53 5.45 12.01
C SER A 112 8.76 4.91 13.42
N PHE A 113 10.02 4.77 13.80
CA PHE A 113 10.42 4.38 15.16
C PHE A 113 10.19 5.48 16.22
N LYS A 114 9.57 6.59 15.82
CA LYS A 114 9.22 7.72 16.69
C LYS A 114 7.71 7.95 16.68
N GLY A 115 6.96 6.97 17.18
CA GLY A 115 5.55 7.15 17.46
C GLY A 115 5.37 7.91 18.78
N ASN A 116 4.78 9.10 18.76
CA ASN A 116 4.45 9.86 19.97
C ASN A 116 3.30 9.24 20.78
N MET A 117 2.79 8.07 20.39
CA MET A 117 1.58 7.46 20.96
C MET A 117 1.70 5.97 21.29
N GLY A 118 2.91 5.39 21.28
CA GLY A 118 3.09 3.98 21.62
C GLY A 118 2.59 2.97 20.57
N ASP A 119 2.20 3.44 19.38
CA ASP A 119 1.77 2.62 18.26
C ASP A 119 2.59 2.90 16.99
N ALA A 120 3.14 1.86 16.40
CA ALA A 120 3.86 1.92 15.13
C ALA A 120 3.01 1.35 13.99
N ARG A 121 3.28 1.79 12.75
CA ARG A 121 2.79 1.10 11.55
C ARG A 121 3.46 -0.26 11.47
N LYS A 122 2.68 -1.32 11.44
CA LYS A 122 3.13 -2.71 11.40
C LYS A 122 3.00 -3.30 10.02
N LEU A 123 1.88 -3.05 9.38
CA LEU A 123 1.53 -3.61 8.08
C LEU A 123 1.11 -2.49 7.14
N SER A 124 1.72 -2.46 5.97
CA SER A 124 1.36 -1.59 4.86
C SER A 124 0.62 -2.39 3.81
N TYR A 125 -0.27 -1.72 3.08
CA TYR A 125 -0.93 -2.31 1.92
C TYR A 125 -1.07 -1.33 0.78
N SER A 126 -1.14 -1.88 -0.45
CA SER A 126 -1.43 -1.13 -1.67
C SER A 126 -2.41 -1.91 -2.54
N ILE A 127 -3.49 -1.24 -2.98
CA ILE A 127 -4.48 -1.76 -3.92
C ILE A 127 -4.29 -1.06 -5.25
N LEU A 128 -4.12 -1.80 -6.35
CA LEU A 128 -4.13 -1.21 -7.68
C LEU A 128 -5.59 -1.00 -8.12
N VAL A 129 -6.00 0.26 -8.34
CA VAL A 129 -7.41 0.60 -8.61
C VAL A 129 -7.76 0.51 -10.08
N ASN A 130 -6.87 0.97 -10.97
CA ASN A 130 -7.09 0.90 -12.42
C ASN A 130 -6.33 -0.24 -13.07
N SER A 131 -6.65 -0.52 -14.33
CA SER A 131 -5.99 -1.60 -15.07
C SER A 131 -4.51 -1.30 -15.24
N GLU A 132 -3.66 -2.32 -15.04
CA GLU A 132 -2.24 -2.30 -15.33
C GLU A 132 -1.91 -2.01 -16.80
N LYS A 133 -2.92 -2.09 -17.68
CA LYS A 133 -2.80 -1.77 -19.12
C LYS A 133 -2.98 -0.28 -19.43
N GLU A 134 -3.42 0.51 -18.45
CA GLU A 134 -3.67 1.94 -18.60
C GLU A 134 -2.43 2.81 -18.35
N PHE A 135 -1.31 2.20 -17.93
CA PHE A 135 -0.06 2.92 -17.63
C PHE A 135 1.17 2.05 -17.90
N GLU A 136 2.33 2.69 -18.01
CA GLU A 136 3.64 2.04 -18.12
C GLU A 136 4.57 2.61 -17.04
N GLY A 137 5.46 1.78 -16.47
CA GLY A 137 6.23 2.14 -15.28
C GLY A 137 5.36 2.14 -14.03
N GLY A 138 5.70 2.93 -13.02
CA GLY A 138 4.93 3.00 -11.78
C GLY A 138 4.94 1.69 -10.99
N ASP A 139 6.00 0.89 -11.11
CA ASP A 139 6.13 -0.39 -10.43
C ASP A 139 6.27 -0.21 -8.92
N LEU A 140 5.51 -0.99 -8.16
CA LEU A 140 5.76 -1.15 -6.73
C LEU A 140 6.92 -2.13 -6.54
N GLN A 141 8.00 -1.64 -5.93
CA GLN A 141 9.19 -2.44 -5.65
C GLN A 141 9.47 -2.49 -4.16
N LEU A 142 9.88 -3.67 -3.68
CA LEU A 142 10.29 -3.92 -2.30
C LEU A 142 11.75 -4.33 -2.25
N MET A 143 12.48 -3.87 -1.23
CA MET A 143 13.86 -4.30 -0.92
C MET A 143 13.81 -5.34 0.18
N THR A 144 13.80 -6.61 -0.20
CA THR A 144 13.69 -7.74 0.74
C THR A 144 14.99 -8.55 0.84
N GLY A 145 16.01 -8.15 0.10
CA GLY A 145 17.32 -8.77 0.01
C GLY A 145 18.31 -7.84 -0.67
N PRO A 146 19.39 -8.36 -1.26
CA PRO A 146 20.40 -7.56 -1.96
C PRO A 146 19.87 -6.89 -3.23
N GLU A 147 18.76 -7.39 -3.78
CA GLU A 147 18.12 -6.87 -4.99
C GLU A 147 16.65 -6.54 -4.70
N GLU A 148 16.13 -5.55 -5.41
CA GLU A 148 14.73 -5.21 -5.35
C GLU A 148 13.87 -6.28 -6.06
N ILE A 149 12.68 -6.48 -5.55
CA ILE A 149 11.64 -7.27 -6.21
C ILE A 149 10.50 -6.38 -6.67
N THR A 150 10.05 -6.56 -7.90
CA THR A 150 8.86 -5.90 -8.42
C THR A 150 7.62 -6.74 -8.09
N ILE A 151 6.59 -6.08 -7.61
CA ILE A 151 5.30 -6.72 -7.29
C ILE A 151 4.35 -6.53 -8.47
N PRO A 152 4.09 -7.57 -9.26
CA PRO A 152 3.20 -7.49 -10.41
C PRO A 152 1.74 -7.48 -9.92
N LEU A 153 1.17 -6.29 -9.76
CA LEU A 153 -0.25 -6.14 -9.42
C LEU A 153 -1.09 -5.98 -10.69
N THR A 154 -2.23 -6.64 -10.71
CA THR A 154 -3.31 -6.39 -11.65
C THR A 154 -4.45 -5.61 -10.97
N GLN A 155 -5.37 -5.06 -11.76
CA GLN A 155 -6.49 -4.30 -11.24
C GLN A 155 -7.23 -5.01 -10.10
N ASN A 156 -7.55 -4.27 -9.05
CA ASN A 156 -8.26 -4.74 -7.86
C ASN A 156 -7.54 -5.86 -7.10
N GLN A 157 -6.20 -5.93 -7.21
CA GLN A 157 -5.38 -6.72 -6.31
C GLN A 157 -4.87 -5.83 -5.18
N ILE A 158 -4.81 -6.41 -3.96
CA ILE A 158 -4.17 -5.83 -2.79
C ILE A 158 -2.91 -6.62 -2.47
N VAL A 159 -1.82 -5.90 -2.20
CA VAL A 159 -0.60 -6.46 -1.63
C VAL A 159 -0.41 -5.95 -0.20
N PHE A 160 -0.01 -6.84 0.68
CA PHE A 160 0.40 -6.55 2.06
C PHE A 160 1.89 -6.80 2.22
N PHE A 161 2.57 -5.95 3.00
CA PHE A 161 3.96 -6.11 3.38
C PHE A 161 4.24 -5.40 4.72
N PRO A 162 5.26 -5.87 5.49
CA PRO A 162 5.65 -5.21 6.73
C PRO A 162 6.05 -3.76 6.49
N SER A 163 5.57 -2.83 7.32
CA SER A 163 5.82 -1.39 7.15
C SER A 163 7.30 -0.98 7.29
N TYR A 164 8.15 -1.88 7.81
CA TYR A 164 9.59 -1.69 7.89
C TYR A 164 10.35 -2.13 6.63
N ILE A 165 9.66 -2.65 5.61
CA ILE A 165 10.28 -2.99 4.33
C ILE A 165 10.47 -1.72 3.51
N LEU A 166 11.70 -1.49 3.08
CA LEU A 166 12.05 -0.40 2.18
C LEU A 166 11.35 -0.64 0.82
N HIS A 167 10.63 0.36 0.33
CA HIS A 167 9.85 0.23 -0.88
C HIS A 167 9.75 1.53 -1.66
N ARG A 168 9.38 1.43 -2.93
CA ARG A 168 9.18 2.57 -3.80
C ARG A 168 8.09 2.32 -4.84
N VAL A 169 7.63 3.41 -5.45
CA VAL A 169 6.90 3.40 -6.72
C VAL A 169 7.80 4.05 -7.77
N THR A 170 8.20 3.29 -8.79
CA THR A 170 9.06 3.81 -9.88
C THR A 170 8.32 4.91 -10.67
N PRO A 171 9.02 5.76 -11.42
CA PRO A 171 8.36 6.76 -12.25
C PRO A 171 7.38 6.12 -13.24
N VAL A 172 6.18 6.68 -13.33
CA VAL A 172 5.24 6.37 -14.40
C VAL A 172 5.76 6.99 -15.68
N THR A 173 5.92 6.20 -16.74
CA THR A 173 6.46 6.63 -18.02
C THR A 173 5.38 6.96 -19.04
N LYS A 174 4.14 6.46 -18.81
CA LYS A 174 2.98 6.73 -19.64
C LYS A 174 1.68 6.48 -18.88
N GLY A 175 0.67 7.29 -19.11
CA GLY A 175 -0.65 7.14 -18.50
C GLY A 175 -0.71 7.58 -17.06
N ILE A 176 -1.62 6.99 -16.28
CA ILE A 176 -1.83 7.33 -14.86
C ILE A 176 -2.00 6.03 -14.07
N ARG A 177 -1.13 5.81 -13.07
CA ARG A 177 -1.31 4.74 -12.10
C ARG A 177 -2.17 5.24 -10.94
N LYS A 178 -3.19 4.45 -10.56
CA LYS A 178 -4.12 4.77 -9.46
C LYS A 178 -4.05 3.68 -8.39
N ALA A 179 -3.84 4.08 -7.15
CA ALA A 179 -3.74 3.13 -6.04
C ALA A 179 -4.43 3.66 -4.79
N VAL A 180 -4.92 2.72 -3.97
CA VAL A 180 -5.28 2.97 -2.58
C VAL A 180 -4.17 2.40 -1.71
N VAL A 181 -3.62 3.21 -0.80
CA VAL A 181 -2.59 2.78 0.14
C VAL A 181 -3.02 3.06 1.56
N GLY A 182 -2.61 2.22 2.49
CA GLY A 182 -2.93 2.43 3.89
C GLY A 182 -2.07 1.59 4.82
N TRP A 183 -2.28 1.81 6.11
CA TRP A 183 -1.43 1.28 7.17
C TRP A 183 -2.26 0.75 8.32
N VAL A 184 -1.77 -0.32 8.91
CA VAL A 184 -2.31 -0.90 10.14
C VAL A 184 -1.32 -0.67 11.26
N ARG A 185 -1.81 -0.10 12.35
CA ARG A 185 -1.01 0.17 13.54
C ARG A 185 -1.15 -0.93 14.59
N GLY A 186 -0.14 -1.05 15.38
CA GLY A 186 -0.09 -1.88 16.57
C GLY A 186 0.97 -1.40 17.55
N PRO A 187 1.07 -2.02 18.75
CA PRO A 187 2.04 -1.62 19.77
C PRO A 187 3.44 -1.50 19.20
N ASP A 188 4.23 -0.56 19.73
CA ASP A 188 5.66 -0.46 19.37
C ASP A 188 6.38 -1.80 19.59
N LEU A 189 7.45 -2.03 18.85
CA LEU A 189 8.35 -3.15 19.10
C LEU A 189 9.09 -2.86 20.41
N VAL A 190 8.86 -3.69 21.41
CA VAL A 190 9.60 -3.68 22.70
C VAL A 190 10.78 -4.63 22.60
#